data_efa965e93b190535f50ed3a45b17b983
#
_entry.id   efa965e93b190535f50ed3a45b17b983
#
_cell.length_a   1.000
_cell.length_b   1.000
_cell.length_c   1.000
_cell.angle_alpha   90.00
_cell.angle_beta   90.00
_cell.angle_gamma   90.00
#
_symmetry.space_group_name_H-M   'P 1'
#
loop_
_entity.id
_entity.type
_entity.pdbx_description
1 polymer ?
#
loop_
_entity_poly.entity_id
_entity_poly.type
_entity_poly.pdbx_seq_one_letter_code
_entity_poly.pdbx_strand_id
1 'polypeptide(L)'
;RLTLTEDGKILLDGEAFTGPVIYTGAPDELLDCRLGALPYRSLRLDFETLETDSFQPASVVNYPNEEDFTRITEFKKLTGQTLPGGTVILREYPAKYQPDTGMEAYYPIDSEESHALYQRYREEFARYGNLYFCGRLAEYRYYNMDAAVDAALRLSAELVK
;
A
#
# COMPACT_ATOMS: atom_id res chain seq x y z
N ARG A 1 -16.32 4.24 10.23
CA ARG A 1 -15.24 3.44 10.83
C ARG A 1 -15.62 1.96 10.76
N LEU A 2 -14.71 1.12 10.29
CA LEU A 2 -14.85 -0.34 10.29
C LEU A 2 -14.41 -0.88 11.65
N THR A 3 -15.22 -1.77 12.24
CA THR A 3 -14.90 -2.46 13.50
C THR A 3 -15.28 -3.94 13.37
N LEU A 4 -14.37 -4.81 13.78
CA LEU A 4 -14.55 -6.26 13.80
C LEU A 4 -14.83 -6.69 15.24
N THR A 5 -15.91 -7.45 15.46
CA THR A 5 -16.30 -7.92 16.80
C THR A 5 -15.80 -9.35 17.04
N GLU A 6 -15.64 -9.74 18.28
CA GLU A 6 -15.19 -11.09 18.65
C GLU A 6 -16.18 -12.20 18.25
N ASP A 7 -17.47 -11.87 18.15
CA ASP A 7 -18.53 -12.79 17.72
C ASP A 7 -18.67 -12.89 16.18
N GLY A 8 -17.70 -12.35 15.42
CA GLY A 8 -17.61 -12.51 13.98
C GLY A 8 -18.49 -11.54 13.17
N LYS A 9 -18.97 -10.45 13.77
CA LYS A 9 -19.72 -9.41 13.06
C LYS A 9 -18.82 -8.26 12.61
N ILE A 10 -19.24 -7.61 11.54
CA ILE A 10 -18.63 -6.38 11.05
C ILE A 10 -19.55 -5.22 11.37
N LEU A 11 -19.02 -4.18 12.00
CA LEU A 11 -19.72 -2.94 12.24
C LEU A 11 -19.18 -1.84 11.35
N LEU A 12 -20.06 -1.06 10.72
CA LEU A 12 -19.74 0.17 10.03
C LEU A 12 -20.36 1.33 10.82
N ASP A 13 -19.50 2.21 11.33
CA ASP A 13 -19.90 3.33 12.21
C ASP A 13 -20.77 2.91 13.40
N GLY A 14 -20.50 1.72 13.96
CA GLY A 14 -21.19 1.16 15.12
C GLY A 14 -22.44 0.34 14.80
N GLU A 15 -22.91 0.31 13.56
CA GLU A 15 -24.05 -0.48 13.12
C GLU A 15 -23.61 -1.78 12.42
N ALA A 16 -24.34 -2.87 12.65
CA ALA A 16 -24.03 -4.16 12.03
C ALA A 16 -24.20 -4.08 10.49
N PHE A 17 -23.15 -4.44 9.77
CA PHE A 17 -23.12 -4.45 8.32
C PHE A 17 -23.06 -5.88 7.79
N THR A 18 -24.04 -6.26 6.97
CA THR A 18 -24.17 -7.63 6.42
C THR A 18 -23.80 -7.75 4.94
N GLY A 19 -23.61 -6.63 4.26
CA GLY A 19 -23.14 -6.63 2.87
C GLY A 19 -21.66 -7.04 2.75
N PRO A 20 -21.16 -7.31 1.54
CA PRO A 20 -19.76 -7.63 1.32
C PRO A 20 -18.86 -6.44 1.69
N VAL A 21 -17.82 -6.70 2.47
CA VAL A 21 -16.78 -5.75 2.83
C VAL A 21 -15.50 -6.15 2.12
N ILE A 22 -15.02 -5.31 1.20
CA ILE A 22 -13.75 -5.52 0.49
C ILE A 22 -12.71 -4.64 1.16
N TYR A 23 -11.73 -5.28 1.83
CA TYR A 23 -10.64 -4.59 2.50
C TYR A 23 -9.38 -4.63 1.64
N THR A 24 -8.76 -3.47 1.46
CA THR A 24 -7.57 -3.31 0.60
C THR A 24 -6.32 -2.86 1.37
N GLY A 25 -6.47 -2.52 2.65
CA GLY A 25 -5.38 -2.11 3.53
C GLY A 25 -4.57 -3.27 4.09
N ALA A 26 -3.61 -2.95 4.94
CA ALA A 26 -2.78 -3.95 5.63
C ALA A 26 -3.61 -4.75 6.64
N PRO A 27 -3.59 -6.10 6.61
CA PRO A 27 -4.46 -6.91 7.46
C PRO A 27 -4.11 -6.83 8.94
N ASP A 28 -2.87 -6.60 9.29
CA ASP A 28 -2.43 -6.41 10.68
C ASP A 28 -3.00 -5.13 11.29
N GLU A 29 -3.09 -4.04 10.53
CA GLU A 29 -3.70 -2.79 10.96
C GLU A 29 -5.21 -2.93 11.25
N LEU A 30 -5.91 -3.80 10.53
CA LEU A 30 -7.33 -4.07 10.75
C LEU A 30 -7.62 -4.70 12.13
N LEU A 31 -6.61 -5.32 12.74
CA LEU A 31 -6.66 -5.92 14.07
C LEU A 31 -5.66 -5.25 15.05
N ASP A 32 -5.34 -3.97 14.84
CA ASP A 32 -4.42 -3.20 15.70
C ASP A 32 -3.11 -3.96 16.00
N CYS A 33 -2.58 -4.67 14.99
CA CYS A 33 -1.35 -5.48 15.05
C CYS A 33 -1.30 -6.52 16.19
N ARG A 34 -2.44 -6.98 16.71
CA ARG A 34 -2.51 -7.85 17.92
C ARG A 34 -1.79 -9.21 17.81
N LEU A 35 -1.54 -9.70 16.58
CA LEU A 35 -0.76 -10.93 16.35
C LEU A 35 0.72 -10.62 16.04
N GLY A 36 1.09 -9.34 15.95
CA GLY A 36 2.38 -8.82 15.54
C GLY A 36 2.26 -8.00 14.25
N ALA A 37 3.13 -7.01 14.08
CA ALA A 37 3.16 -6.19 12.87
C ALA A 37 3.75 -6.98 11.69
N LEU A 38 3.08 -6.95 10.55
CA LEU A 38 3.60 -7.48 9.29
C LEU A 38 4.72 -6.58 8.77
N PRO A 39 5.83 -7.13 8.28
CA PRO A 39 6.91 -6.32 7.77
C PRO A 39 6.60 -5.80 6.36
N TYR A 40 6.76 -4.48 6.18
CA TYR A 40 6.62 -3.80 4.89
C TYR A 40 7.86 -2.96 4.59
N ARG A 41 8.10 -2.74 3.29
CA ARG A 41 8.97 -1.67 2.81
C ARG A 41 8.18 -0.39 2.69
N SER A 42 8.85 0.71 3.02
CA SER A 42 8.35 2.07 2.89
C SER A 42 9.34 2.95 2.13
N LEU A 43 9.00 4.20 1.97
CA LEU A 43 9.84 5.21 1.34
C LEU A 43 9.88 6.46 2.23
N ARG A 44 11.05 7.08 2.32
CA ARG A 44 11.17 8.47 2.73
C ARG A 44 11.17 9.33 1.46
N LEU A 45 10.31 10.32 1.44
CA LEU A 45 10.05 11.15 0.28
C LEU A 45 10.61 12.56 0.53
N ASP A 46 11.65 12.96 -0.21
CA ASP A 46 12.26 14.28 -0.08
C ASP A 46 11.92 15.15 -1.29
N PHE A 47 11.14 16.19 -1.05
CA PHE A 47 10.77 17.18 -2.05
C PHE A 47 11.77 18.33 -2.06
N GLU A 48 12.22 18.72 -3.25
CA GLU A 48 13.16 19.81 -3.45
C GLU A 48 12.67 20.75 -4.57
N THR A 49 12.65 22.05 -4.28
CA THR A 49 12.39 23.07 -5.30
C THR A 49 13.70 23.62 -5.82
N LEU A 50 13.87 23.61 -7.13
CA LEU A 50 15.09 24.02 -7.83
C LEU A 50 14.81 25.20 -8.75
N GLU A 51 15.74 26.16 -8.80
CA GLU A 51 15.71 27.31 -9.70
C GLU A 51 16.34 26.96 -11.06
N THR A 52 15.69 26.04 -11.80
CA THR A 52 16.14 25.60 -13.12
C THR A 52 14.94 25.21 -13.98
N ASP A 53 15.08 25.34 -15.30
CA ASP A 53 14.03 24.95 -16.24
C ASP A 53 13.83 23.45 -16.34
N SER A 54 14.88 22.67 -16.08
CA SER A 54 14.83 21.21 -16.12
C SER A 54 15.99 20.62 -15.33
N PHE A 55 15.70 19.62 -14.52
CA PHE A 55 16.68 18.91 -13.71
C PHE A 55 17.21 17.67 -14.42
N GLN A 56 16.36 16.88 -15.04
CA GLN A 56 16.69 15.58 -15.63
C GLN A 56 16.06 15.40 -17.02
N PRO A 57 16.51 14.46 -17.85
CA PRO A 57 16.02 14.31 -19.23
C PRO A 57 14.60 13.73 -19.31
N ALA A 58 14.13 12.97 -18.30
CA ALA A 58 12.82 12.33 -18.27
C ALA A 58 12.02 12.75 -17.02
N SER A 59 10.71 12.50 -17.02
CA SER A 59 9.86 12.75 -15.85
C SER A 59 10.24 11.89 -14.64
N VAL A 60 10.69 10.65 -14.90
CA VAL A 60 11.12 9.70 -13.88
C VAL A 60 12.44 9.07 -14.31
N VAL A 61 13.42 9.06 -13.40
CA VAL A 61 14.72 8.39 -13.58
C VAL A 61 14.99 7.49 -12.38
N ASN A 62 15.30 6.22 -12.63
CA ASN A 62 15.66 5.25 -11.60
C ASN A 62 17.20 5.19 -11.43
N TYR A 63 17.63 5.00 -10.18
CA TYR A 63 19.01 4.91 -9.75
C TYR A 63 19.25 3.57 -9.06
N PRO A 64 19.67 2.52 -9.79
CA PRO A 64 19.75 1.17 -9.24
C PRO A 64 21.09 0.80 -8.62
N ASN A 65 22.12 1.66 -8.67
CA ASN A 65 23.50 1.29 -8.38
C ASN A 65 24.01 1.81 -7.03
N GLU A 66 24.60 3.01 -7.02
CA GLU A 66 25.44 3.50 -5.91
C GLU A 66 24.73 4.56 -5.04
N GLU A 67 23.65 5.13 -5.54
CA GLU A 67 22.91 6.17 -4.85
C GLU A 67 22.13 5.60 -3.66
N ASP A 68 21.98 6.40 -2.61
CA ASP A 68 21.17 6.07 -1.43
C ASP A 68 19.66 6.25 -1.66
N PHE A 69 19.28 6.83 -2.79
CA PHE A 69 17.90 6.95 -3.29
C PHE A 69 17.72 6.08 -4.54
N THR A 70 16.48 5.63 -4.74
CA THR A 70 16.15 4.69 -5.84
C THR A 70 15.56 5.37 -7.07
N ARG A 71 15.02 6.60 -6.91
CA ARG A 71 14.29 7.29 -7.97
C ARG A 71 14.28 8.79 -7.77
N ILE A 72 14.28 9.52 -8.88
CA ILE A 72 13.94 10.95 -8.92
C ILE A 72 12.77 11.15 -9.87
N THR A 73 11.73 11.84 -9.40
CA THR A 73 10.59 12.29 -10.20
C THR A 73 10.64 13.81 -10.36
N GLU A 74 10.59 14.32 -11.60
CA GLU A 74 10.43 15.75 -11.90
C GLU A 74 8.99 16.03 -12.30
N PHE A 75 8.23 16.68 -11.41
CA PHE A 75 6.77 16.74 -11.52
C PHE A 75 6.27 17.51 -12.72
N LYS A 76 6.85 18.64 -13.08
CA LYS A 76 6.37 19.40 -14.23
C LYS A 76 6.45 18.64 -15.55
N LYS A 77 7.42 17.73 -15.70
CA LYS A 77 7.51 16.84 -16.85
C LYS A 77 6.45 15.75 -16.83
N LEU A 78 6.09 15.27 -15.62
CA LEU A 78 5.05 14.27 -15.46
C LEU A 78 3.66 14.83 -15.75
N THR A 79 3.40 16.08 -15.33
CA THR A 79 2.10 16.76 -15.49
C THR A 79 1.97 17.60 -16.76
N GLY A 80 3.06 17.81 -17.52
CA GLY A 80 3.10 18.68 -18.70
C GLY A 80 3.01 20.18 -18.38
N GLN A 81 3.25 20.58 -17.12
CA GLN A 81 3.22 21.99 -16.73
C GLN A 81 4.40 22.77 -17.31
N THR A 82 4.15 24.00 -17.70
CA THR A 82 5.17 24.97 -18.11
C THR A 82 5.39 25.98 -16.98
N LEU A 83 6.54 25.91 -16.34
CA LEU A 83 6.99 26.84 -15.31
C LEU A 83 8.43 27.25 -15.61
N PRO A 84 8.66 28.41 -16.24
CA PRO A 84 10.00 28.89 -16.51
C PRO A 84 10.77 29.19 -15.21
N GLY A 85 12.06 28.85 -15.19
CA GLY A 85 12.97 29.15 -14.08
C GLY A 85 12.76 28.33 -12.81
N GLY A 86 11.85 27.36 -12.79
CA GLY A 86 11.61 26.57 -11.60
C GLY A 86 11.13 25.15 -11.89
N THR A 87 11.53 24.20 -11.04
CA THR A 87 11.03 22.83 -11.06
C THR A 87 10.98 22.25 -9.65
N VAL A 88 10.12 21.25 -9.42
CA VAL A 88 10.07 20.46 -8.20
C VAL A 88 10.43 19.03 -8.53
N ILE A 89 11.35 18.49 -7.76
CA ILE A 89 11.74 17.08 -7.81
C ILE A 89 11.39 16.38 -6.50
N LEU A 90 11.21 15.06 -6.60
CA LEU A 90 11.07 14.14 -5.48
C LEU A 90 12.17 13.10 -5.55
N ARG A 91 12.96 12.95 -4.47
CA ARG A 91 13.86 11.81 -4.27
C ARG A 91 13.21 10.78 -3.36
N GLU A 92 13.21 9.52 -3.80
CA GLU A 92 12.64 8.40 -3.06
C GLU A 92 13.76 7.57 -2.42
N TYR A 93 13.81 7.56 -1.09
CA TYR A 93 14.78 6.78 -0.31
C TYR A 93 14.10 5.53 0.24
N PRO A 94 14.70 4.34 0.08
CA PRO A 94 14.15 3.12 0.67
C PRO A 94 14.19 3.21 2.19
N ALA A 95 13.11 2.82 2.81
CA ALA A 95 12.96 2.82 4.26
C ALA A 95 12.23 1.56 4.73
N LYS A 96 12.48 1.17 5.97
CA LYS A 96 11.67 0.16 6.64
C LYS A 96 10.40 0.82 7.16
N TYR A 97 9.25 0.24 6.88
CA TYR A 97 7.97 0.69 7.44
C TYR A 97 7.98 0.65 8.96
N GLN A 98 7.44 1.67 9.58
CA GLN A 98 7.22 1.77 11.01
C GLN A 98 5.77 2.20 11.25
N PRO A 99 4.96 1.38 11.93
CA PRO A 99 3.59 1.76 12.30
C PRO A 99 3.57 3.05 13.12
N ASP A 100 2.48 3.79 13.06
CA ASP A 100 2.22 5.01 13.86
C ASP A 100 3.19 6.19 13.64
N THR A 101 4.01 6.14 12.59
CA THR A 101 4.97 7.22 12.27
C THR A 101 4.53 8.12 11.12
N GLY A 102 3.35 7.86 10.54
CA GLY A 102 2.87 8.53 9.33
C GLY A 102 3.53 8.03 8.04
N MET A 103 4.36 6.98 8.12
CA MET A 103 4.87 6.28 6.95
C MET A 103 3.78 5.41 6.34
N GLU A 104 3.86 5.16 5.04
CA GLU A 104 2.97 4.24 4.35
C GLU A 104 3.64 2.91 4.02
N ALA A 105 2.89 1.82 4.14
CA ALA A 105 3.31 0.50 3.70
C ALA A 105 3.15 0.40 2.18
N TYR A 106 4.27 0.21 1.45
CA TYR A 106 4.21 0.11 -0.03
C TYR A 106 4.29 -1.33 -0.52
N TYR A 107 5.17 -2.14 0.06
CA TYR A 107 5.44 -3.50 -0.41
C TYR A 107 5.60 -4.46 0.76
N PRO A 108 4.93 -5.63 0.74
CA PRO A 108 5.22 -6.71 1.66
C PRO A 108 6.68 -7.15 1.56
N ILE A 109 7.28 -7.50 2.71
CA ILE A 109 8.60 -8.15 2.74
C ILE A 109 8.36 -9.65 2.74
N ASP A 110 8.84 -10.30 1.69
CA ASP A 110 8.69 -11.74 1.47
C ASP A 110 9.70 -12.52 2.33
N SER A 111 9.22 -13.24 3.35
CA SER A 111 9.98 -14.16 4.19
C SER A 111 9.07 -15.27 4.74
N GLU A 112 9.64 -16.39 5.19
CA GLU A 112 8.86 -17.47 5.80
C GLU A 112 8.11 -16.99 7.05
N GLU A 113 8.75 -16.16 7.88
CA GLU A 113 8.16 -15.63 9.10
C GLU A 113 6.97 -14.70 8.78
N SER A 114 7.13 -13.85 7.76
CA SER A 114 6.06 -12.93 7.35
C SER A 114 4.85 -13.67 6.76
N HIS A 115 5.10 -14.71 5.98
CA HIS A 115 4.02 -15.57 5.47
C HIS A 115 3.32 -16.33 6.59
N ALA A 116 4.06 -16.88 7.56
CA ALA A 116 3.47 -17.55 8.73
C ALA A 116 2.61 -16.59 9.55
N LEU A 117 3.07 -15.36 9.77
CA LEU A 117 2.29 -14.33 10.46
C LEU A 117 1.04 -13.94 9.66
N TYR A 118 1.17 -13.75 8.35
CA TYR A 118 0.02 -13.44 7.49
C TYR A 118 -1.03 -14.56 7.51
N GLN A 119 -0.63 -15.85 7.51
CA GLN A 119 -1.57 -16.97 7.63
C GLN A 119 -2.35 -16.94 8.95
N ARG A 120 -1.70 -16.60 10.07
CA ARG A 120 -2.39 -16.41 11.35
C ARG A 120 -3.47 -15.31 11.28
N TYR A 121 -3.18 -14.21 10.59
CA TYR A 121 -4.20 -13.17 10.32
C TYR A 121 -5.34 -13.71 9.45
N ARG A 122 -5.04 -14.49 8.42
CA ARG A 122 -6.06 -15.11 7.56
C ARG A 122 -6.99 -16.03 8.34
N GLU A 123 -6.46 -16.83 9.25
CA GLU A 123 -7.23 -17.71 10.14
C GLU A 123 -8.16 -16.90 11.06
N GLU A 124 -7.66 -15.81 11.64
CA GLU A 124 -8.47 -14.89 12.45
C GLU A 124 -9.63 -14.27 11.64
N PHE A 125 -9.38 -13.89 10.41
CA PHE A 125 -10.41 -13.29 9.56
C PHE A 125 -11.43 -14.29 9.00
N ALA A 126 -11.14 -15.59 9.02
CA ALA A 126 -12.05 -16.61 8.50
C ALA A 126 -13.44 -16.65 9.21
N ARG A 127 -13.53 -16.08 10.42
CA ARG A 127 -14.79 -15.95 11.15
C ARG A 127 -15.74 -14.90 10.58
N TYR A 128 -15.26 -13.98 9.74
CA TYR A 128 -16.06 -12.90 9.14
C TYR A 128 -16.47 -13.29 7.71
N GLY A 129 -17.64 -13.91 7.57
CA GLY A 129 -18.07 -14.52 6.30
C GLY A 129 -18.33 -13.54 5.15
N ASN A 130 -18.42 -12.23 5.44
CA ASN A 130 -18.61 -11.18 4.46
C ASN A 130 -17.39 -10.25 4.30
N LEU A 131 -16.21 -10.61 4.85
CA LEU A 131 -14.95 -9.87 4.71
C LEU A 131 -14.08 -10.51 3.63
N TYR A 132 -13.75 -9.73 2.63
CA TYR A 132 -12.93 -10.12 1.49
C TYR A 132 -11.67 -9.25 1.43
N PHE A 133 -10.54 -9.85 1.05
CA PHE A 133 -9.28 -9.16 0.88
C PHE A 133 -8.93 -9.08 -0.60
N CYS A 134 -8.54 -7.88 -1.04
CA CYS A 134 -8.14 -7.65 -2.42
C CYS A 134 -7.06 -6.58 -2.46
N GLY A 135 -6.01 -6.84 -3.23
CA GLY A 135 -4.94 -5.87 -3.42
C GLY A 135 -3.65 -6.24 -2.70
N ARG A 136 -2.59 -5.54 -3.07
CA ARG A 136 -1.21 -5.84 -2.67
C ARG A 136 -1.00 -5.95 -1.16
N LEU A 137 -1.54 -5.01 -0.39
CA LEU A 137 -1.40 -5.00 1.06
C LEU A 137 -2.29 -6.07 1.70
N ALA A 138 -3.58 -6.08 1.35
CA ALA A 138 -4.57 -6.97 1.94
C ALA A 138 -4.29 -8.46 1.71
N GLU A 139 -3.73 -8.82 0.56
CA GLU A 139 -3.34 -10.19 0.25
C GLU A 139 -1.88 -10.50 0.59
N TYR A 140 -1.18 -9.52 1.20
CA TYR A 140 0.24 -9.61 1.56
C TYR A 140 1.09 -10.17 0.40
N ARG A 141 0.91 -9.62 -0.80
CA ARG A 141 1.51 -10.14 -2.03
C ARG A 141 1.94 -9.02 -2.96
N TYR A 142 3.13 -9.16 -3.53
CA TYR A 142 3.55 -8.23 -4.58
C TYR A 142 2.79 -8.49 -5.88
N TYR A 143 2.13 -7.44 -6.41
CA TYR A 143 1.58 -7.45 -7.76
C TYR A 143 1.90 -6.15 -8.50
N ASN A 144 1.93 -6.22 -9.81
CA ASN A 144 1.82 -5.07 -10.68
C ASN A 144 0.35 -4.63 -10.84
N MET A 145 0.12 -3.50 -11.48
CA MET A 145 -1.23 -2.93 -11.65
C MET A 145 -2.20 -3.86 -12.40
N ASP A 146 -1.71 -4.55 -13.42
CA ASP A 146 -2.47 -5.54 -14.20
C ASP A 146 -2.98 -6.69 -13.33
N ALA A 147 -2.11 -7.26 -12.50
CA ALA A 147 -2.48 -8.32 -11.56
C ALA A 147 -3.44 -7.83 -10.47
N ALA A 148 -3.33 -6.58 -10.01
CA ALA A 148 -4.27 -5.99 -9.05
C ALA A 148 -5.67 -5.83 -9.67
N VAL A 149 -5.75 -5.41 -10.94
CA VAL A 149 -7.02 -5.32 -11.68
C VAL A 149 -7.63 -6.69 -11.89
N ASP A 150 -6.84 -7.69 -12.29
CA ASP A 150 -7.32 -9.08 -12.46
C ASP A 150 -7.88 -9.65 -11.16
N ALA A 151 -7.19 -9.46 -10.02
CA ALA A 151 -7.68 -9.88 -8.71
C ALA A 151 -9.03 -9.24 -8.35
N ALA A 152 -9.18 -7.94 -8.59
CA ALA A 152 -10.43 -7.22 -8.35
C ALA A 152 -11.59 -7.72 -9.25
N LEU A 153 -11.31 -7.99 -10.53
CA LEU A 153 -12.31 -8.52 -11.46
C LEU A 153 -12.76 -9.94 -11.07
N ARG A 154 -11.85 -10.81 -10.64
CA ARG A 154 -12.18 -12.16 -10.14
C ARG A 154 -13.07 -12.08 -8.90
N LEU A 155 -12.67 -11.27 -7.91
CA LEU A 155 -13.45 -11.10 -6.69
C LEU A 155 -14.86 -10.55 -7.02
N SER A 156 -14.96 -9.55 -7.89
CA SER A 156 -16.24 -9.01 -8.34
C SER A 156 -17.13 -10.08 -8.98
N ALA A 157 -16.57 -10.93 -9.84
CA ALA A 157 -17.30 -12.03 -10.47
C ALA A 157 -17.78 -13.11 -9.48
N GLU A 158 -17.11 -13.27 -8.35
CA GLU A 158 -17.54 -14.16 -7.26
C GLU A 158 -18.69 -13.55 -6.44
N LEU A 159 -18.64 -12.23 -6.18
CA LEU A 159 -19.63 -11.54 -5.34
C LEU A 159 -20.95 -11.23 -6.04
N VAL A 160 -20.99 -11.21 -7.38
CA VAL A 160 -22.20 -10.88 -8.19
C VAL A 160 -23.00 -12.15 -8.56
N LYS A 161 -22.54 -13.34 -8.18
CA LYS A 161 -23.30 -14.59 -8.35
C LYS A 161 -24.41 -14.71 -7.33
#